data_fcf2c786da2ff54a164952cd1f195ca9
#
_entry.id   fcf2c786da2ff54a164952cd1f195ca9
#
_cell.length_a   1.000
_cell.length_b   1.000
_cell.length_c   1.000
_cell.angle_alpha   90.00
_cell.angle_beta   90.00
_cell.angle_gamma   90.00
#
_symmetry.space_group_name_H-M   'P 1'
#
loop_
_entity.id
_entity.type
_entity.pdbx_description
1 polymer ?
#
loop_
_entity_poly.entity_id
_entity_poly.type
_entity_poly.pdbx_seq_one_letter_code
_entity_poly.pdbx_strand_id
1 'polypeptide(L)'
;MSKVSVDTSQPSPYIESDSRLHMIKRKLTYAFAIKMIKKYADVRNFNSLLEIGTGSGFFMLSCKGEFPKVSLSGIEYDERLLSITRKRAPFANCIQGNAENFDLHPNKYDVIVSFQVIEHLYNPEAMLSQVESHLNTGGIFIVTTPNLDGMGAKIMKEKWHGYREDHVSLKGAKEWEDLITNNGFEVKFSGSTFFTGIPLMNKLPLGLINWFFLVFFGAFRWKKGESFVGVFKKK
;
A
#
# COMPACT_ATOMS: atom_id res chain seq x y z
N MET A 1 -18.70 21.56 -2.58
CA MET A 1 -17.45 20.92 -2.13
C MET A 1 -16.31 21.89 -2.36
N SER A 2 -15.78 22.49 -1.31
CA SER A 2 -14.67 23.45 -1.41
C SER A 2 -13.41 22.69 -1.83
N LYS A 3 -12.82 23.08 -2.96
CA LYS A 3 -11.45 22.67 -3.31
C LYS A 3 -10.54 23.20 -2.19
N VAL A 4 -10.03 22.31 -1.34
CA VAL A 4 -8.93 22.67 -0.44
C VAL A 4 -7.76 22.98 -1.38
N SER A 5 -7.43 24.26 -1.50
CA SER A 5 -6.25 24.68 -2.24
C SER A 5 -5.03 24.23 -1.45
N VAL A 6 -4.38 23.18 -1.92
CA VAL A 6 -3.11 22.74 -1.34
C VAL A 6 -2.07 23.81 -1.64
N ASP A 7 -1.51 24.41 -0.59
CA ASP A 7 -0.38 25.34 -0.73
C ASP A 7 0.84 24.56 -1.28
N THR A 8 1.13 24.80 -2.54
CA THR A 8 2.24 24.13 -3.25
C THR A 8 3.62 24.68 -2.90
N SER A 9 3.70 25.77 -2.10
CA SER A 9 4.97 26.34 -1.66
C SER A 9 5.63 25.57 -0.52
N GLN A 10 4.85 24.80 0.24
CA GLN A 10 5.34 23.94 1.31
C GLN A 10 5.69 22.53 0.78
N PRO A 11 6.72 21.85 1.32
CA PRO A 11 6.96 20.45 0.97
C PRO A 11 5.73 19.61 1.33
N SER A 12 5.41 18.61 0.49
CA SER A 12 4.30 17.70 0.79
C SER A 12 4.51 17.04 2.14
N PRO A 13 3.49 17.00 3.03
CA PRO A 13 3.59 16.27 4.30
C PRO A 13 3.82 14.76 4.09
N TYR A 14 3.58 14.28 2.86
CA TYR A 14 3.79 12.90 2.44
C TYR A 14 5.15 12.69 1.74
N ILE A 15 6.00 13.73 1.59
CA ILE A 15 7.39 13.52 1.19
C ILE A 15 8.07 12.75 2.30
N GLU A 16 8.15 11.47 2.08
CA GLU A 16 8.77 10.54 3.03
C GLU A 16 10.25 10.88 3.21
N SER A 17 10.70 10.78 4.45
CA SER A 17 12.12 10.89 4.77
C SER A 17 12.93 9.91 3.91
N ASP A 18 13.88 10.41 3.15
CA ASP A 18 14.86 9.61 2.40
C ASP A 18 15.90 8.93 3.30
N SER A 19 15.56 8.72 4.59
CA SER A 19 16.45 7.99 5.49
C SER A 19 16.67 6.58 4.93
N ARG A 20 17.93 6.11 4.98
CA ARG A 20 18.31 4.77 4.49
C ARG A 20 17.41 3.68 5.06
N LEU A 21 16.95 3.82 6.29
CA LEU A 21 16.10 2.88 6.99
C LEU A 21 14.69 2.79 6.36
N HIS A 22 14.07 3.94 6.06
CA HIS A 22 12.77 3.98 5.38
C HIS A 22 12.85 3.43 3.96
N MET A 23 13.94 3.72 3.25
CA MET A 23 14.18 3.16 1.92
C MET A 23 14.28 1.62 1.94
N ILE A 24 14.95 1.04 2.94
CA ILE A 24 15.06 -0.42 3.08
C ILE A 24 13.70 -1.03 3.40
N LYS A 25 12.93 -0.47 4.34
CA LYS A 25 11.57 -0.94 4.68
C LYS A 25 10.66 -0.94 3.44
N ARG A 26 10.67 0.14 2.67
CA ARG A 26 9.91 0.23 1.40
C ARG A 26 10.30 -0.87 0.41
N LYS A 27 11.59 -1.04 0.15
CA LYS A 27 12.10 -2.08 -0.76
C LYS A 27 11.62 -3.48 -0.33
N LEU A 28 11.60 -3.77 0.97
CA LEU A 28 11.12 -5.05 1.48
C LEU A 28 9.61 -5.22 1.30
N THR A 29 8.82 -4.17 1.53
CA THR A 29 7.37 -4.18 1.27
C THR A 29 7.10 -4.42 -0.22
N TYR A 30 7.83 -3.74 -1.10
CA TYR A 30 7.67 -3.89 -2.55
C TYR A 30 8.13 -5.27 -3.03
N ALA A 31 9.24 -5.79 -2.51
CA ALA A 31 9.69 -7.15 -2.81
C ALA A 31 8.65 -8.21 -2.38
N PHE A 32 8.03 -8.01 -1.22
CA PHE A 32 6.94 -8.87 -0.77
C PHE A 32 5.72 -8.76 -1.70
N ALA A 33 5.30 -7.54 -2.08
CA ALA A 33 4.19 -7.35 -3.01
C ALA A 33 4.47 -8.03 -4.37
N ILE A 34 5.67 -7.86 -4.92
CA ILE A 34 6.11 -8.54 -6.16
C ILE A 34 6.04 -10.07 -6.01
N LYS A 35 6.50 -10.61 -4.87
CA LYS A 35 6.37 -12.05 -4.58
C LYS A 35 4.91 -12.49 -4.55
N MET A 36 4.00 -11.68 -4.00
CA MET A 36 2.58 -11.98 -3.97
C MET A 36 1.94 -11.89 -5.36
N ILE A 37 2.33 -10.91 -6.18
CA ILE A 37 1.91 -10.83 -7.58
C ILE A 37 2.33 -12.12 -8.31
N LYS A 38 3.60 -12.50 -8.23
CA LYS A 38 4.10 -13.74 -8.85
C LYS A 38 3.37 -15.01 -8.39
N LYS A 39 2.87 -15.02 -7.17
CA LYS A 39 2.19 -16.18 -6.58
C LYS A 39 0.71 -16.27 -6.92
N TYR A 40 0.01 -15.13 -6.99
CA TYR A 40 -1.45 -15.10 -7.01
C TYR A 40 -2.05 -14.48 -8.28
N ALA A 41 -1.31 -13.64 -9.02
CA ALA A 41 -1.73 -13.22 -10.34
C ALA A 41 -1.48 -14.34 -11.36
N ASP A 42 -2.29 -14.37 -12.41
CA ASP A 42 -1.97 -15.25 -13.57
C ASP A 42 -0.82 -14.62 -14.35
N VAL A 43 0.41 -15.02 -14.01
CA VAL A 43 1.65 -14.41 -14.54
C VAL A 43 1.73 -14.50 -16.06
N ARG A 44 1.06 -15.48 -16.70
CA ARG A 44 1.05 -15.64 -18.16
C ARG A 44 0.18 -14.59 -18.84
N ASN A 45 -0.86 -14.14 -18.16
CA ASN A 45 -1.83 -13.16 -18.66
C ASN A 45 -1.76 -11.82 -17.89
N PHE A 46 -0.72 -11.62 -17.09
CA PHE A 46 -0.51 -10.36 -16.34
C PHE A 46 0.06 -9.28 -17.27
N ASN A 47 -0.78 -8.34 -17.69
CA ASN A 47 -0.45 -7.29 -18.66
C ASN A 47 -0.59 -5.88 -18.09
N SER A 48 -1.33 -5.69 -17.00
CA SER A 48 -1.67 -4.37 -16.50
C SER A 48 -1.67 -4.29 -14.97
N LEU A 49 -1.10 -3.22 -14.43
CA LEU A 49 -1.05 -2.92 -13.00
C LEU A 49 -1.41 -1.46 -12.74
N LEU A 50 -2.25 -1.23 -11.74
CA LEU A 50 -2.55 0.08 -11.19
C LEU A 50 -2.01 0.20 -9.76
N GLU A 51 -1.28 1.27 -9.47
CA GLU A 51 -0.92 1.67 -8.10
C GLU A 51 -1.79 2.85 -7.66
N ILE A 52 -2.51 2.70 -6.56
CA ILE A 52 -3.28 3.76 -5.92
C ILE A 52 -2.42 4.35 -4.80
N GLY A 53 -2.10 5.67 -4.93
CA GLY A 53 -1.14 6.36 -4.07
C GLY A 53 0.30 6.05 -4.47
N THR A 54 0.73 6.55 -5.63
CA THR A 54 2.07 6.25 -6.16
C THR A 54 3.21 6.85 -5.34
N GLY A 55 2.90 7.84 -4.49
CA GLY A 55 3.89 8.55 -3.71
C GLY A 55 5.02 9.09 -4.57
N SER A 56 6.24 8.66 -4.31
CA SER A 56 7.42 9.05 -5.09
C SER A 56 7.77 8.09 -6.25
N GLY A 57 6.92 7.12 -6.60
CA GLY A 57 7.06 6.23 -7.76
C GLY A 57 8.11 5.10 -7.62
N PHE A 58 8.56 4.79 -6.43
CA PHE A 58 9.57 3.74 -6.23
C PHE A 58 9.05 2.33 -6.52
N PHE A 59 7.75 2.06 -6.22
CA PHE A 59 7.17 0.76 -6.55
C PHE A 59 7.07 0.56 -8.06
N MET A 60 6.72 1.61 -8.81
CA MET A 60 6.70 1.58 -10.29
C MET A 60 8.06 1.16 -10.87
N LEU A 61 9.18 1.69 -10.33
CA LEU A 61 10.52 1.25 -10.73
C LEU A 61 10.76 -0.23 -10.44
N SER A 62 10.35 -0.70 -9.25
CA SER A 62 10.51 -2.09 -8.86
C SER A 62 9.69 -3.01 -9.79
N CYS A 63 8.46 -2.61 -10.11
CA CYS A 63 7.60 -3.34 -11.05
C CYS A 63 8.18 -3.38 -12.46
N LYS A 64 8.72 -2.26 -12.97
CA LYS A 64 9.32 -2.22 -14.32
C LYS A 64 10.51 -3.16 -14.44
N GLY A 65 11.32 -3.28 -13.39
CA GLY A 65 12.45 -4.22 -13.35
C GLY A 65 12.00 -5.68 -13.38
N GLU A 66 10.94 -6.03 -12.66
CA GLU A 66 10.45 -7.41 -12.52
C GLU A 66 9.48 -7.84 -13.63
N PHE A 67 8.71 -6.89 -14.15
CA PHE A 67 7.67 -7.10 -15.15
C PHE A 67 7.81 -6.11 -16.31
N PRO A 68 8.86 -6.21 -17.12
CA PRO A 68 9.20 -5.18 -18.12
C PRO A 68 8.14 -4.97 -19.21
N LYS A 69 7.27 -5.96 -19.44
CA LYS A 69 6.21 -5.91 -20.47
C LYS A 69 4.86 -5.41 -19.91
N VAL A 70 4.71 -5.32 -18.59
CA VAL A 70 3.45 -4.93 -17.96
C VAL A 70 3.24 -3.41 -18.13
N SER A 71 2.03 -3.03 -18.52
CA SER A 71 1.57 -1.65 -18.54
C SER A 71 1.34 -1.17 -17.12
N LEU A 72 1.98 -0.07 -16.73
CA LEU A 72 1.91 0.48 -15.39
C LEU A 72 1.13 1.79 -15.40
N SER A 73 0.12 1.87 -14.54
CA SER A 73 -0.70 3.07 -14.31
C SER A 73 -0.67 3.44 -12.83
N GLY A 74 -0.85 4.72 -12.54
CA GLY A 74 -0.87 5.19 -11.16
C GLY A 74 -1.80 6.36 -10.93
N ILE A 75 -2.31 6.44 -9.70
CA ILE A 75 -3.11 7.57 -9.21
C ILE A 75 -2.39 8.14 -8.00
N GLU A 76 -2.24 9.47 -7.97
CA GLU A 76 -1.68 10.19 -6.85
C GLU A 76 -2.50 11.45 -6.58
N TYR A 77 -2.82 11.68 -5.32
CA TYR A 77 -3.61 12.84 -4.91
C TYR A 77 -2.78 14.13 -4.90
N ASP A 78 -1.55 14.07 -4.39
CA ASP A 78 -0.65 15.21 -4.26
C ASP A 78 0.12 15.44 -5.58
N GLU A 79 -0.16 16.55 -6.26
CA GLU A 79 0.49 16.90 -7.54
C GLU A 79 2.01 17.02 -7.42
N ARG A 80 2.54 17.37 -6.25
CA ARG A 80 3.99 17.45 -6.01
C ARG A 80 4.63 16.07 -6.06
N LEU A 81 4.01 15.07 -5.40
CA LEU A 81 4.45 13.68 -5.45
C LEU A 81 4.26 13.09 -6.86
N LEU A 82 3.13 13.40 -7.50
CA LEU A 82 2.88 12.99 -8.87
C LEU A 82 3.95 13.51 -9.84
N SER A 83 4.37 14.77 -9.69
CA SER A 83 5.46 15.34 -10.49
C SER A 83 6.77 14.56 -10.30
N ILE A 84 7.08 14.16 -9.05
CA ILE A 84 8.25 13.33 -8.75
C ILE A 84 8.11 11.94 -9.40
N THR A 85 6.93 11.33 -9.27
CA THR A 85 6.63 10.02 -9.87
C THR A 85 6.78 10.05 -11.38
N ARG A 86 6.22 11.05 -12.07
CA ARG A 86 6.36 11.21 -13.53
C ARG A 86 7.81 11.33 -13.99
N LYS A 87 8.64 12.03 -13.20
CA LYS A 87 10.08 12.13 -13.48
C LYS A 87 10.82 10.80 -13.25
N ARG A 88 10.46 10.08 -12.18
CA ARG A 88 11.12 8.82 -11.80
C ARG A 88 10.67 7.63 -12.63
N ALA A 89 9.41 7.58 -13.00
CA ALA A 89 8.79 6.50 -13.75
C ALA A 89 8.08 7.00 -15.03
N PRO A 90 8.81 7.61 -15.98
CA PRO A 90 8.23 8.18 -17.20
C PRO A 90 7.59 7.13 -18.12
N PHE A 91 7.83 5.87 -17.87
CA PHE A 91 7.22 4.72 -18.56
C PHE A 91 5.84 4.35 -18.02
N ALA A 92 5.38 4.93 -16.89
CA ALA A 92 4.09 4.68 -16.29
C ALA A 92 3.11 5.82 -16.61
N ASN A 93 1.84 5.47 -16.82
CA ASN A 93 0.78 6.46 -16.99
C ASN A 93 0.23 6.88 -15.62
N CYS A 94 0.76 7.98 -15.06
CA CYS A 94 0.35 8.46 -13.74
C CYS A 94 -0.48 9.75 -13.85
N ILE A 95 -1.67 9.73 -13.23
CA ILE A 95 -2.60 10.84 -13.21
C ILE A 95 -2.85 11.34 -11.79
N GLN A 96 -3.26 12.60 -11.68
CA GLN A 96 -3.78 13.13 -10.42
C GLN A 96 -5.20 12.60 -10.20
N GLY A 97 -5.48 12.10 -8.98
CA GLY A 97 -6.81 11.59 -8.66
C GLY A 97 -6.98 11.31 -7.17
N ASN A 98 -8.24 11.25 -6.75
CA ASN A 98 -8.64 10.86 -5.40
C ASN A 98 -8.97 9.37 -5.39
N ALA A 99 -8.36 8.61 -4.47
CA ALA A 99 -8.57 7.17 -4.33
C ALA A 99 -10.05 6.79 -4.09
N GLU A 100 -10.85 7.66 -3.49
CA GLU A 100 -12.28 7.45 -3.26
C GLU A 100 -13.15 7.68 -4.51
N ASN A 101 -12.64 8.44 -5.48
CA ASN A 101 -13.41 8.80 -6.67
C ASN A 101 -12.47 9.09 -7.85
N PHE A 102 -12.18 8.06 -8.63
CA PHE A 102 -11.45 8.17 -9.88
C PHE A 102 -12.17 7.41 -11.00
N ASP A 103 -11.95 7.83 -12.24
CA ASP A 103 -12.47 7.14 -13.41
C ASP A 103 -11.34 6.88 -14.40
N LEU A 104 -11.06 5.61 -14.63
CA LEU A 104 -10.11 5.13 -15.63
C LEU A 104 -10.78 4.27 -16.70
N HIS A 105 -12.13 4.24 -16.74
CA HIS A 105 -12.84 3.47 -17.74
C HIS A 105 -12.49 3.93 -19.18
N PRO A 106 -12.40 2.97 -20.14
CA PRO A 106 -12.77 1.56 -20.02
C PRO A 106 -11.65 0.65 -19.49
N ASN A 107 -10.53 1.21 -18.99
CA ASN A 107 -9.38 0.42 -18.58
C ASN A 107 -9.69 -0.42 -17.33
N LYS A 108 -9.25 -1.68 -17.38
CA LYS A 108 -9.24 -2.61 -16.25
C LYS A 108 -7.84 -3.17 -16.06
N TYR A 109 -7.59 -3.63 -14.86
CA TYR A 109 -6.25 -4.06 -14.44
C TYR A 109 -6.26 -5.49 -13.91
N ASP A 110 -5.16 -6.22 -14.14
CA ASP A 110 -4.99 -7.58 -13.61
C ASP A 110 -4.54 -7.54 -12.15
N VAL A 111 -3.84 -6.47 -11.79
CA VAL A 111 -3.35 -6.23 -10.43
C VAL A 111 -3.61 -4.78 -10.06
N ILE A 112 -4.19 -4.56 -8.89
CA ILE A 112 -4.27 -3.24 -8.25
C ILE A 112 -3.52 -3.33 -6.91
N VAL A 113 -2.69 -2.34 -6.61
CA VAL A 113 -1.97 -2.25 -5.34
C VAL A 113 -2.22 -0.91 -4.66
N SER A 114 -2.18 -0.91 -3.33
CA SER A 114 -2.24 0.31 -2.53
C SER A 114 -1.42 0.13 -1.24
N PHE A 115 -0.47 1.03 -1.00
CA PHE A 115 0.43 0.97 0.14
C PHE A 115 0.29 2.20 1.02
N GLN A 116 -0.24 2.03 2.23
CA GLN A 116 -0.41 3.10 3.22
C GLN A 116 -1.24 4.28 2.65
N VAL A 117 -2.43 3.98 2.13
CA VAL A 117 -3.37 4.97 1.57
C VAL A 117 -4.73 4.87 2.21
N ILE A 118 -5.26 3.64 2.37
CA ILE A 118 -6.65 3.41 2.77
C ILE A 118 -6.97 3.97 4.17
N GLU A 119 -5.97 4.09 5.03
CA GLU A 119 -6.08 4.70 6.36
C GLU A 119 -6.32 6.21 6.34
N HIS A 120 -5.97 6.88 5.24
CA HIS A 120 -6.16 8.33 5.06
C HIS A 120 -7.53 8.68 4.49
N LEU A 121 -8.34 7.71 4.09
CA LEU A 121 -9.61 7.93 3.43
C LEU A 121 -10.76 8.06 4.43
N TYR A 122 -11.64 9.02 4.21
CA TYR A 122 -12.88 9.16 4.99
C TYR A 122 -13.90 8.08 4.64
N ASN A 123 -13.86 7.59 3.40
CA ASN A 123 -14.75 6.53 2.90
C ASN A 123 -13.93 5.41 2.21
N PRO A 124 -13.31 4.51 2.98
CA PRO A 124 -12.55 3.38 2.43
C PRO A 124 -13.38 2.48 1.50
N GLU A 125 -14.69 2.35 1.76
CA GLU A 125 -15.62 1.58 0.93
C GLU A 125 -15.72 2.15 -0.50
N ALA A 126 -15.66 3.48 -0.64
CA ALA A 126 -15.65 4.12 -1.96
C ALA A 126 -14.40 3.71 -2.75
N MET A 127 -13.23 3.71 -2.12
CA MET A 127 -12.01 3.18 -2.76
C MET A 127 -12.16 1.71 -3.14
N LEU A 128 -12.72 0.87 -2.26
CA LEU A 128 -12.92 -0.55 -2.56
C LEU A 128 -13.88 -0.77 -3.74
N SER A 129 -14.92 0.04 -3.87
CA SER A 129 -15.81 0.05 -5.04
C SER A 129 -15.07 0.43 -6.32
N GLN A 130 -14.18 1.44 -6.26
CA GLN A 130 -13.33 1.80 -7.39
C GLN A 130 -12.38 0.65 -7.76
N VAL A 131 -11.74 0.03 -6.77
CA VAL A 131 -10.87 -1.14 -7.00
C VAL A 131 -11.64 -2.27 -7.65
N GLU A 132 -12.84 -2.59 -7.15
CA GLU A 132 -13.69 -3.65 -7.68
C GLU A 132 -14.09 -3.35 -9.14
N SER A 133 -14.50 -2.13 -9.46
CA SER A 133 -14.93 -1.74 -10.81
C SER A 133 -13.80 -1.77 -11.84
N HIS A 134 -12.57 -1.44 -11.43
CA HIS A 134 -11.39 -1.37 -12.31
C HIS A 134 -10.52 -2.65 -12.31
N LEU A 135 -10.83 -3.65 -11.49
CA LEU A 135 -10.11 -4.91 -11.47
C LEU A 135 -10.77 -5.91 -12.45
N ASN A 136 -9.98 -6.60 -13.24
CA ASN A 136 -10.43 -7.72 -14.06
C ASN A 136 -11.00 -8.84 -13.18
N THR A 137 -11.97 -9.61 -13.72
CA THR A 137 -12.45 -10.82 -13.05
C THR A 137 -11.27 -11.76 -12.79
N GLY A 138 -11.12 -12.20 -11.54
CA GLY A 138 -9.98 -13.02 -11.13
C GLY A 138 -8.68 -12.24 -10.91
N GLY A 139 -8.67 -10.93 -11.14
CA GLY A 139 -7.56 -10.05 -10.80
C GLY A 139 -7.33 -9.94 -9.29
N ILE A 140 -6.17 -9.44 -8.88
CA ILE A 140 -5.79 -9.35 -7.47
C ILE A 140 -5.62 -7.92 -6.99
N PHE A 141 -6.07 -7.68 -5.76
CA PHE A 141 -5.83 -6.45 -5.01
C PHE A 141 -4.87 -6.72 -3.85
N ILE A 142 -3.79 -5.92 -3.76
CA ILE A 142 -2.82 -5.98 -2.67
C ILE A 142 -2.87 -4.66 -1.90
N VAL A 143 -3.04 -4.76 -0.58
CA VAL A 143 -3.14 -3.58 0.28
C VAL A 143 -2.26 -3.73 1.51
N THR A 144 -1.64 -2.62 1.92
CA THR A 144 -0.99 -2.51 3.23
C THR A 144 -1.45 -1.23 3.93
N THR A 145 -1.61 -1.32 5.25
CA THR A 145 -2.07 -0.21 6.10
C THR A 145 -1.65 -0.44 7.54
N PRO A 146 -1.56 0.57 8.41
CA PRO A 146 -1.31 0.37 9.83
C PRO A 146 -2.34 -0.57 10.47
N ASN A 147 -1.94 -1.29 11.53
CA ASN A 147 -2.76 -2.33 12.14
C ASN A 147 -3.02 -2.03 13.61
N LEU A 148 -4.25 -1.65 13.97
CA LEU A 148 -4.65 -1.41 15.36
C LEU A 148 -4.56 -2.66 16.25
N ASP A 149 -4.64 -3.87 15.67
CA ASP A 149 -4.43 -5.12 16.41
C ASP A 149 -2.94 -5.39 16.69
N GLY A 150 -2.04 -4.58 16.13
CA GLY A 150 -0.61 -4.72 16.27
C GLY A 150 -0.13 -4.56 17.71
N MET A 151 0.94 -5.29 18.06
CA MET A 151 1.56 -5.18 19.39
C MET A 151 2.07 -3.76 19.65
N GLY A 152 2.59 -3.07 18.63
CA GLY A 152 3.03 -1.67 18.73
C GLY A 152 1.89 -0.75 19.12
N ALA A 153 0.73 -0.84 18.47
CA ALA A 153 -0.46 -0.06 18.79
C ALA A 153 -0.94 -0.32 20.24
N LYS A 154 -1.01 -1.60 20.65
CA LYS A 154 -1.49 -1.98 22.00
C LYS A 154 -0.54 -1.54 23.13
N ILE A 155 0.78 -1.61 22.91
CA ILE A 155 1.79 -1.26 23.92
C ILE A 155 2.02 0.24 23.99
N MET A 156 2.15 0.91 22.84
CA MET A 156 2.50 2.33 22.77
C MET A 156 1.30 3.27 22.87
N LYS A 157 0.10 2.75 22.60
CA LYS A 157 -1.15 3.52 22.63
C LYS A 157 -1.00 4.81 21.81
N GLU A 158 -1.33 5.96 22.36
CA GLU A 158 -1.26 7.28 21.71
C GLU A 158 0.13 7.66 21.17
N LYS A 159 1.19 7.02 21.68
CA LYS A 159 2.58 7.23 21.18
C LYS A 159 2.92 6.36 19.98
N TRP A 160 2.01 5.50 19.56
CA TRP A 160 2.23 4.67 18.39
C TRP A 160 2.23 5.51 17.12
N HIS A 161 3.19 5.29 16.24
CA HIS A 161 3.36 6.07 15.01
C HIS A 161 2.19 5.91 14.01
N GLY A 162 1.32 4.91 14.18
CA GLY A 162 0.09 4.76 13.42
C GLY A 162 -1.02 5.72 13.86
N TYR A 163 -0.95 6.30 15.08
CA TYR A 163 -1.86 7.36 15.49
C TYR A 163 -1.36 8.71 14.99
N ARG A 164 -1.86 9.11 13.84
CA ARG A 164 -1.59 10.40 13.19
C ARG A 164 -2.93 11.08 12.91
N GLU A 165 -2.93 12.40 12.88
CA GLU A 165 -4.15 13.19 12.62
C GLU A 165 -4.75 12.89 11.23
N ASP A 166 -3.90 12.56 10.26
CA ASP A 166 -4.28 12.24 8.89
C ASP A 166 -4.67 10.75 8.70
N HIS A 167 -4.56 9.90 9.71
CA HIS A 167 -5.04 8.52 9.70
C HIS A 167 -6.48 8.44 10.23
N VAL A 168 -7.44 8.82 9.40
CA VAL A 168 -8.85 8.97 9.79
C VAL A 168 -9.63 7.64 9.82
N SER A 169 -9.09 6.59 9.20
CA SER A 169 -9.77 5.28 9.07
C SER A 169 -8.93 4.12 9.60
N LEU A 170 -8.35 4.27 10.79
CA LEU A 170 -7.57 3.17 11.39
C LEU A 170 -8.47 2.01 11.82
N LYS A 171 -8.07 0.78 11.47
CA LYS A 171 -8.76 -0.47 11.83
C LYS A 171 -7.76 -1.57 12.20
N GLY A 172 -8.27 -2.60 12.89
CA GLY A 172 -7.53 -3.84 13.10
C GLY A 172 -7.47 -4.72 11.85
N ALA A 173 -6.54 -5.68 11.86
CA ALA A 173 -6.35 -6.57 10.72
C ALA A 173 -7.60 -7.38 10.34
N LYS A 174 -8.42 -7.77 11.34
CA LYS A 174 -9.67 -8.49 11.10
C LYS A 174 -10.73 -7.57 10.48
N GLU A 175 -10.84 -6.34 10.98
CA GLU A 175 -11.81 -5.36 10.47
C GLU A 175 -11.49 -4.99 9.01
N TRP A 176 -10.21 -4.81 8.65
CA TRP A 176 -9.79 -4.60 7.27
C TRP A 176 -10.13 -5.77 6.37
N GLU A 177 -9.86 -7.00 6.83
CA GLU A 177 -10.20 -8.22 6.09
C GLU A 177 -11.69 -8.32 5.83
N ASP A 178 -12.52 -8.10 6.87
CA ASP A 178 -13.97 -8.15 6.77
C ASP A 178 -14.51 -7.07 5.84
N LEU A 179 -14.01 -5.83 5.97
CA LEU A 179 -14.40 -4.73 5.10
C LEU A 179 -14.15 -5.06 3.63
N ILE A 180 -12.95 -5.55 3.30
CA ILE A 180 -12.58 -5.86 1.92
C ILE A 180 -13.38 -7.05 1.38
N THR A 181 -13.57 -8.09 2.19
CA THR A 181 -14.33 -9.28 1.76
C THR A 181 -15.82 -8.98 1.53
N ASN A 182 -16.40 -8.07 2.32
CA ASN A 182 -17.78 -7.61 2.16
C ASN A 182 -17.97 -6.75 0.89
N ASN A 183 -16.88 -6.21 0.33
CA ASN A 183 -16.89 -5.43 -0.91
C ASN A 183 -16.52 -6.26 -2.16
N GLY A 184 -16.81 -7.56 -2.20
CA GLY A 184 -16.72 -8.37 -3.43
C GLY A 184 -15.40 -9.13 -3.61
N PHE A 185 -14.56 -9.22 -2.57
CA PHE A 185 -13.26 -9.86 -2.67
C PHE A 185 -13.17 -11.16 -1.88
N GLU A 186 -12.29 -12.06 -2.33
CA GLU A 186 -11.91 -13.31 -1.65
C GLU A 186 -10.48 -13.19 -1.10
N VAL A 187 -10.24 -13.61 0.13
CA VAL A 187 -8.91 -13.61 0.76
C VAL A 187 -8.01 -14.67 0.13
N LYS A 188 -6.86 -14.28 -0.40
CA LYS A 188 -5.78 -15.19 -0.79
C LYS A 188 -4.64 -15.21 0.25
N PHE A 189 -4.35 -14.05 0.82
CA PHE A 189 -3.44 -13.91 1.94
C PHE A 189 -3.96 -12.80 2.86
N SER A 190 -3.91 -13.03 4.15
CA SER A 190 -4.18 -12.03 5.18
C SER A 190 -3.20 -12.24 6.32
N GLY A 191 -2.52 -11.17 6.72
CA GLY A 191 -1.51 -11.22 7.74
C GLY A 191 -0.98 -9.85 8.12
N SER A 192 0.18 -9.82 8.72
CA SER A 192 0.86 -8.58 9.07
C SER A 192 2.37 -8.71 8.96
N THR A 193 3.06 -7.58 8.88
CA THR A 193 4.51 -7.53 9.00
C THR A 193 4.93 -7.98 10.40
N PHE A 194 6.05 -8.70 10.50
CA PHE A 194 6.58 -9.08 11.82
C PHE A 194 7.31 -7.93 12.50
N PHE A 195 7.73 -6.94 11.73
CA PHE A 195 8.38 -5.75 12.26
C PHE A 195 7.48 -5.04 13.28
N THR A 196 8.05 -4.60 14.38
CA THR A 196 7.36 -3.77 15.37
C THR A 196 8.03 -2.41 15.51
N GLY A 197 7.22 -1.35 15.61
CA GLY A 197 7.66 0.02 15.86
C GLY A 197 8.10 0.28 17.32
N ILE A 198 8.01 -0.70 18.21
CA ILE A 198 8.36 -0.54 19.61
C ILE A 198 9.86 -0.15 19.72
N PRO A 199 10.20 0.98 20.35
CA PRO A 199 11.57 1.50 20.38
C PRO A 199 12.59 0.52 20.92
N LEU A 200 12.25 -0.27 21.96
CA LEU A 200 13.13 -1.28 22.54
C LEU A 200 13.48 -2.39 21.54
N MET A 201 12.51 -2.79 20.72
CA MET A 201 12.69 -3.83 19.70
C MET A 201 13.51 -3.35 18.50
N ASN A 202 13.80 -2.05 18.40
CA ASN A 202 14.64 -1.46 17.36
C ASN A 202 16.08 -1.20 17.84
N LYS A 203 16.37 -1.43 19.15
CA LYS A 203 17.72 -1.31 19.70
C LYS A 203 18.46 -2.65 19.63
N LEU A 204 19.79 -2.61 19.49
CA LEU A 204 20.63 -3.81 19.56
C LEU A 204 20.52 -4.47 20.95
N PRO A 205 20.54 -5.82 21.05
CA PRO A 205 20.58 -6.80 19.94
C PRO A 205 19.22 -7.14 19.32
N LEU A 206 18.10 -6.76 19.96
CA LEU A 206 16.73 -7.12 19.52
C LEU A 206 16.41 -6.58 18.14
N GLY A 207 16.96 -5.44 17.76
CA GLY A 207 16.81 -4.85 16.45
C GLY A 207 17.30 -5.77 15.32
N LEU A 208 18.36 -6.54 15.53
CA LEU A 208 18.84 -7.51 14.53
C LEU A 208 17.81 -8.61 14.26
N ILE A 209 17.15 -9.10 15.30
CA ILE A 209 16.08 -10.11 15.20
C ILE A 209 14.89 -9.53 14.44
N ASN A 210 14.46 -8.33 14.81
CA ASN A 210 13.35 -7.61 14.16
C ASN A 210 13.64 -7.41 12.66
N TRP A 211 14.86 -7.00 12.29
CA TRP A 211 15.29 -6.87 10.90
C TRP A 211 15.39 -8.20 10.16
N PHE A 212 15.93 -9.23 10.82
CA PHE A 212 16.00 -10.57 10.23
C PHE A 212 14.63 -11.06 9.76
N PHE A 213 13.61 -10.98 10.62
CA PHE A 213 12.27 -11.40 10.27
C PHE A 213 11.67 -10.55 9.13
N LEU A 214 11.89 -9.25 9.14
CA LEU A 214 11.41 -8.37 8.05
C LEU A 214 12.07 -8.73 6.71
N VAL A 215 13.39 -8.91 6.71
CA VAL A 215 14.17 -9.18 5.48
C VAL A 215 13.81 -10.53 4.87
N PHE A 216 13.77 -11.60 5.69
CA PHE A 216 13.63 -12.95 5.17
C PHE A 216 12.19 -13.38 4.92
N PHE A 217 11.24 -12.81 5.65
CA PHE A 217 9.87 -13.27 5.62
C PHE A 217 8.87 -12.21 5.15
N GLY A 218 9.13 -10.93 5.37
CA GLY A 218 8.26 -9.81 4.99
C GLY A 218 6.98 -9.76 5.82
N ALA A 219 5.99 -10.58 5.48
CA ALA A 219 4.73 -10.68 6.21
C ALA A 219 4.34 -12.13 6.49
N PHE A 220 3.61 -12.33 7.58
CA PHE A 220 3.15 -13.62 8.06
C PHE A 220 1.63 -13.65 8.17
N ARG A 221 1.04 -14.85 8.21
CA ARG A 221 -0.37 -15.06 8.56
C ARG A 221 -0.69 -14.76 10.04
N TRP A 222 0.09 -13.93 10.65
CA TRP A 222 -0.07 -13.45 12.01
C TRP A 222 -0.62 -12.02 11.97
N LYS A 223 -1.67 -11.72 12.72
CA LYS A 223 -2.40 -10.46 12.64
C LYS A 223 -2.02 -9.45 13.74
N LYS A 224 -0.88 -9.64 14.42
CA LYS A 224 -0.42 -8.77 15.53
C LYS A 224 0.83 -7.96 15.22
N GLY A 225 1.23 -7.90 13.96
CA GLY A 225 2.36 -7.07 13.51
C GLY A 225 1.94 -5.63 13.24
N GLU A 226 2.92 -4.82 12.89
CA GLU A 226 2.79 -3.37 12.79
C GLU A 226 1.86 -2.90 11.67
N SER A 227 1.96 -3.53 10.50
CA SER A 227 1.11 -3.22 9.36
C SER A 227 0.33 -4.44 8.92
N PHE A 228 -0.95 -4.27 8.67
CA PHE A 228 -1.76 -5.23 7.95
C PHE A 228 -1.27 -5.37 6.51
N VAL A 229 -1.28 -6.59 6.01
CA VAL A 229 -0.96 -6.93 4.62
C VAL A 229 -2.03 -7.89 4.11
N GLY A 230 -2.75 -7.48 3.09
CA GLY A 230 -3.79 -8.27 2.47
C GLY A 230 -3.53 -8.50 0.98
N VAL A 231 -3.84 -9.71 0.51
CA VAL A 231 -3.95 -10.06 -0.91
C VAL A 231 -5.32 -10.66 -1.14
N PHE A 232 -6.06 -10.03 -1.99
CA PHE A 232 -7.44 -10.37 -2.27
C PHE A 232 -7.63 -10.62 -3.75
N LYS A 233 -8.58 -11.50 -4.10
CA LYS A 233 -8.96 -11.77 -5.47
C LYS A 233 -10.37 -11.28 -5.71
N LYS A 234 -10.63 -10.61 -6.82
CA LYS A 234 -11.99 -10.27 -7.25
C LYS A 234 -12.78 -11.54 -7.52
N LYS A 235 -13.98 -11.63 -6.95
CA LYS A 235 -14.93 -12.74 -7.18
C LYS A 235 -15.47 -12.78 -8.59
#